data_aa0bba7050b3b6d0140a16bee9a2315d
#
_entry.id   aa0bba7050b3b6d0140a16bee9a2315d
#
_cell.length_a   1.000
_cell.length_b   1.000
_cell.length_c   1.000
_cell.angle_alpha   90.00
_cell.angle_beta   90.00
_cell.angle_gamma   90.00
#
_symmetry.space_group_name_H-M   'P 1'
#
loop_
_entity.id
_entity.type
_entity.pdbx_description
1 polymer ?
#
loop_
_entity_poly.entity_id
_entity_poly.type
_entity_poly.pdbx_seq_one_letter_code
_entity_poly.pdbx_strand_id
1 'polypeptide(L)'
;MTTAITPKFPKFLHGGDYNPDQWLDRPDILEKDIELMKKSHCNCMSVGIFSWGQLEPYEGVYRLDWLADVIDNLYKNGIYTILATPSGGKPAWMTERYPEIARVNANGQHELQGRRQNHCMTSPIYREKVRQINQKLAKRFANHPGVIMWHISNEFGNNDSDCHCEHCQAAFREWLKNKYKTLDNLNYQWWNHFWSHTYT
;
A
#
# COMPACT_ATOMS: atom_id res chain seq x y z
N MET A 1 3.94 33.61 4.02
CA MET A 1 2.64 32.89 4.12
C MET A 1 2.97 31.41 3.99
N THR A 2 2.62 30.59 4.97
CA THR A 2 2.78 29.14 4.88
C THR A 2 1.72 28.59 3.92
N THR A 3 2.15 27.91 2.87
CA THR A 3 1.24 27.25 1.92
C THR A 3 0.59 26.06 2.62
N ALA A 4 -0.74 25.96 2.56
CA ALA A 4 -1.47 24.80 3.08
C ALA A 4 -1.04 23.51 2.37
N ILE A 5 -0.92 22.41 3.12
CA ILE A 5 -0.59 21.09 2.56
C ILE A 5 -1.68 20.61 1.60
N THR A 6 -2.95 20.89 1.93
CA THR A 6 -4.10 20.62 1.07
C THR A 6 -5.07 21.81 1.10
N PRO A 7 -5.63 22.20 -0.06
CA PRO A 7 -6.61 23.29 -0.10
C PRO A 7 -7.93 22.93 0.61
N LYS A 8 -8.22 21.65 0.76
CA LYS A 8 -9.44 21.17 1.48
C LYS A 8 -9.36 21.40 2.98
N PHE A 9 -8.16 21.48 3.54
CA PHE A 9 -7.95 21.74 4.98
C PHE A 9 -6.70 22.59 5.20
N PRO A 10 -6.82 23.92 5.28
CA PRO A 10 -5.69 24.84 5.33
C PRO A 10 -5.11 25.04 6.75
N LYS A 11 -5.25 24.06 7.62
CA LYS A 11 -4.71 24.07 8.99
C LYS A 11 -3.62 23.02 9.14
N PHE A 12 -2.91 23.06 10.26
CA PHE A 12 -1.97 22.03 10.65
C PHE A 12 -2.71 20.69 10.85
N LEU A 13 -2.22 19.62 10.23
CA LEU A 13 -2.77 18.27 10.36
C LEU A 13 -2.14 17.58 11.56
N HIS A 14 -2.97 17.06 12.47
CA HIS A 14 -2.57 16.33 13.65
C HIS A 14 -3.39 15.06 13.81
N GLY A 15 -2.71 13.93 13.91
CA GLY A 15 -3.32 12.61 14.03
C GLY A 15 -2.32 11.50 13.75
N GLY A 16 -2.79 10.33 13.39
CA GLY A 16 -1.96 9.15 13.12
C GLY A 16 -2.68 8.14 12.25
N ASP A 17 -2.17 6.91 12.24
CA ASP A 17 -2.82 5.79 11.58
C ASP A 17 -3.99 5.29 12.44
N TYR A 18 -5.10 4.96 11.75
CA TYR A 18 -6.30 4.42 12.38
C TYR A 18 -6.78 3.18 11.60
N ASN A 19 -6.87 2.05 12.30
CA ASN A 19 -7.22 0.76 11.72
C ASN A 19 -8.54 0.23 12.32
N PRO A 20 -9.69 0.86 12.03
CA PRO A 20 -11.00 0.50 12.57
C PRO A 20 -11.50 -0.86 12.10
N ASP A 21 -10.96 -1.37 11.00
CA ASP A 21 -11.29 -2.70 10.44
C ASP A 21 -11.05 -3.85 11.43
N GLN A 22 -10.26 -3.63 12.48
CA GLN A 22 -10.05 -4.59 13.56
C GLN A 22 -11.24 -4.69 14.53
N TRP A 23 -12.15 -3.70 14.53
CA TRP A 23 -13.16 -3.50 15.56
C TRP A 23 -14.57 -3.29 15.00
N LEU A 24 -14.84 -3.74 13.75
CA LEU A 24 -16.12 -3.50 13.08
C LEU A 24 -17.33 -4.12 13.80
N ASP A 25 -17.11 -5.17 14.59
CA ASP A 25 -18.09 -5.83 15.45
C ASP A 25 -18.14 -5.25 16.89
N ARG A 26 -17.35 -4.20 17.15
CA ARG A 26 -17.23 -3.56 18.47
C ARG A 26 -17.50 -2.05 18.38
N PRO A 27 -18.75 -1.65 18.21
CA PRO A 27 -19.13 -0.22 18.11
C PRO A 27 -18.71 0.58 19.35
N ASP A 28 -18.67 -0.03 20.52
CA ASP A 28 -18.20 0.58 21.75
C ASP A 28 -16.73 1.04 21.68
N ILE A 29 -15.87 0.28 20.98
CA ILE A 29 -14.48 0.66 20.74
C ILE A 29 -14.42 1.83 19.75
N LEU A 30 -15.15 1.75 18.62
CA LEU A 30 -15.16 2.80 17.62
C LEU A 30 -15.67 4.15 18.18
N GLU A 31 -16.67 4.11 19.06
CA GLU A 31 -17.15 5.31 19.80
C GLU A 31 -16.06 5.86 20.73
N LYS A 32 -15.41 4.97 21.47
CA LYS A 32 -14.32 5.36 22.37
C LYS A 32 -13.12 5.94 21.65
N ASP A 33 -12.78 5.41 20.49
CA ASP A 33 -11.71 5.93 19.63
C ASP A 33 -11.98 7.38 19.23
N ILE A 34 -13.21 7.71 18.82
CA ILE A 34 -13.61 9.10 18.50
C ILE A 34 -13.46 10.01 19.72
N GLU A 35 -13.91 9.57 20.90
CA GLU A 35 -13.73 10.32 22.13
C GLU A 35 -12.26 10.63 22.41
N LEU A 36 -11.40 9.62 22.28
CA LEU A 36 -9.95 9.74 22.53
C LEU A 36 -9.27 10.62 21.47
N MET A 37 -9.61 10.50 20.20
CA MET A 37 -9.12 11.36 19.13
C MET A 37 -9.46 12.83 19.40
N LYS A 38 -10.70 13.11 19.81
CA LYS A 38 -11.15 14.48 20.17
C LYS A 38 -10.37 15.01 21.38
N LYS A 39 -10.19 14.17 22.39
CA LYS A 39 -9.43 14.52 23.61
C LYS A 39 -7.95 14.80 23.32
N SER A 40 -7.39 14.11 22.35
CA SER A 40 -6.02 14.30 21.85
C SER A 40 -5.90 15.41 20.81
N HIS A 41 -6.99 16.13 20.52
CA HIS A 41 -7.05 17.19 19.49
C HIS A 41 -6.68 16.71 18.07
N CYS A 42 -6.89 15.43 17.76
CA CYS A 42 -6.71 14.93 16.40
C CYS A 42 -7.72 15.58 15.46
N ASN A 43 -7.26 16.03 14.30
CA ASN A 43 -8.10 16.60 13.26
C ASN A 43 -7.99 15.85 11.92
N CYS A 44 -7.13 14.82 11.86
CA CYS A 44 -6.87 14.01 10.68
C CYS A 44 -6.41 12.62 11.06
N MET A 45 -6.91 11.57 10.37
CA MET A 45 -6.47 10.19 10.55
C MET A 45 -6.18 9.54 9.20
N SER A 46 -5.11 8.76 9.11
CA SER A 46 -4.84 7.90 7.97
C SER A 46 -5.60 6.58 8.14
N VAL A 47 -6.47 6.23 7.20
CA VAL A 47 -7.42 5.12 7.34
C VAL A 47 -7.31 4.14 6.17
N GLY A 48 -7.42 2.85 6.45
CA GLY A 48 -7.53 1.81 5.43
C GLY A 48 -6.20 1.26 4.91
N ILE A 49 -5.07 1.53 5.57
CA ILE A 49 -3.72 1.20 5.09
C ILE A 49 -3.54 -0.30 4.82
N PHE A 50 -4.08 -1.16 5.68
CA PHE A 50 -3.94 -2.61 5.60
C PHE A 50 -5.27 -3.34 5.44
N SER A 51 -6.36 -2.62 5.18
CA SER A 51 -7.73 -3.12 5.25
C SER A 51 -8.18 -3.91 4.02
N TRP A 52 -7.28 -4.28 3.09
CA TRP A 52 -7.68 -4.92 1.83
C TRP A 52 -8.54 -6.18 2.06
N GLY A 53 -8.18 -7.02 3.04
CA GLY A 53 -8.95 -8.22 3.35
C GLY A 53 -10.39 -7.95 3.79
N GLN A 54 -10.64 -6.82 4.47
CA GLN A 54 -11.99 -6.38 4.84
C GLN A 54 -12.72 -5.68 3.70
N LEU A 55 -11.99 -4.96 2.85
CA LEU A 55 -12.53 -4.25 1.69
C LEU A 55 -12.89 -5.20 0.54
N GLU A 56 -12.15 -6.30 0.39
CA GLU A 56 -12.34 -7.33 -0.64
C GLU A 56 -12.10 -8.71 -0.01
N PRO A 57 -13.03 -9.23 0.80
CA PRO A 57 -12.88 -10.51 1.52
C PRO A 57 -12.78 -11.72 0.58
N TYR A 58 -13.35 -11.61 -0.61
CA TYR A 58 -13.23 -12.57 -1.69
C TYR A 58 -12.97 -11.82 -2.99
N GLU A 59 -12.29 -12.43 -3.92
CA GLU A 59 -11.96 -11.80 -5.20
C GLU A 59 -13.19 -11.23 -5.92
N GLY A 60 -13.16 -9.94 -6.19
CA GLY A 60 -14.24 -9.21 -6.87
C GLY A 60 -15.42 -8.83 -5.98
N VAL A 61 -15.44 -9.25 -4.72
CA VAL A 61 -16.51 -8.91 -3.76
C VAL A 61 -16.06 -7.76 -2.88
N TYR A 62 -16.52 -6.56 -3.21
CA TYR A 62 -16.11 -5.33 -2.52
C TYR A 62 -17.12 -4.93 -1.45
N ARG A 63 -16.63 -4.68 -0.22
CA ARG A 63 -17.39 -4.22 0.95
C ARG A 63 -16.85 -2.87 1.40
N LEU A 64 -17.33 -1.80 0.78
CA LEU A 64 -16.82 -0.44 1.03
C LEU A 64 -17.70 0.38 1.98
N ASP A 65 -18.88 -0.12 2.36
CA ASP A 65 -19.84 0.66 3.14
C ASP A 65 -19.35 0.92 4.57
N TRP A 66 -18.77 -0.08 5.24
CA TRP A 66 -18.19 0.13 6.55
C TRP A 66 -17.12 1.23 6.56
N LEU A 67 -16.31 1.31 5.49
CA LEU A 67 -15.28 2.36 5.36
C LEU A 67 -15.95 3.73 5.15
N ALA A 68 -17.04 3.79 4.40
CA ALA A 68 -17.83 5.00 4.25
C ALA A 68 -18.39 5.47 5.59
N ASP A 69 -18.98 4.56 6.39
CA ASP A 69 -19.52 4.86 7.71
C ASP A 69 -18.43 5.40 8.66
N VAL A 70 -17.23 4.82 8.64
CA VAL A 70 -16.07 5.29 9.42
C VAL A 70 -15.66 6.69 8.99
N ILE A 71 -15.51 6.94 7.69
CA ILE A 71 -15.12 8.26 7.16
C ILE A 71 -16.18 9.32 7.48
N ASP A 72 -17.47 8.97 7.34
CA ASP A 72 -18.58 9.84 7.70
C ASP A 72 -18.58 10.18 9.20
N ASN A 73 -18.34 9.18 10.05
CA ASN A 73 -18.29 9.38 11.50
C ASN A 73 -17.09 10.27 11.91
N LEU A 74 -15.91 10.04 11.36
CA LEU A 74 -14.74 10.91 11.55
C LEU A 74 -15.08 12.34 11.14
N TYR A 75 -15.63 12.53 9.93
CA TYR A 75 -15.97 13.83 9.40
C TYR A 75 -17.01 14.59 10.22
N LYS A 76 -18.08 13.91 10.67
CA LYS A 76 -19.09 14.47 11.60
C LYS A 76 -18.47 14.96 12.91
N ASN A 77 -17.37 14.36 13.34
CA ASN A 77 -16.64 14.75 14.54
C ASN A 77 -15.49 15.75 14.30
N GLY A 78 -15.40 16.32 13.10
CA GLY A 78 -14.38 17.30 12.74
C GLY A 78 -12.99 16.72 12.47
N ILE A 79 -12.91 15.40 12.26
CA ILE A 79 -11.68 14.66 11.96
C ILE A 79 -11.70 14.28 10.47
N TYR A 80 -10.71 14.73 9.73
CA TYR A 80 -10.59 14.45 8.30
C TYR A 80 -9.83 13.15 8.05
N THR A 81 -10.00 12.60 6.87
CA THR A 81 -9.37 11.34 6.47
C THR A 81 -8.30 11.54 5.40
N ILE A 82 -7.13 10.97 5.63
CA ILE A 82 -6.17 10.62 4.60
C ILE A 82 -6.47 9.18 4.23
N LEU A 83 -7.11 8.97 3.08
CA LEU A 83 -7.56 7.64 2.68
C LEU A 83 -6.43 6.86 2.05
N ALA A 84 -6.13 5.68 2.60
CA ALA A 84 -5.07 4.85 2.08
C ALA A 84 -5.52 3.95 0.92
N THR A 85 -4.59 3.68 0.00
CA THR A 85 -4.68 2.55 -0.92
C THR A 85 -4.10 1.33 -0.19
N PRO A 86 -4.85 0.21 -0.03
CA PRO A 86 -4.52 -0.83 0.96
C PRO A 86 -3.46 -1.83 0.49
N SER A 87 -2.65 -1.46 -0.49
CA SER A 87 -1.73 -2.37 -1.18
C SER A 87 -0.52 -2.83 -0.34
N GLY A 88 -0.32 -2.27 0.84
CA GLY A 88 0.72 -2.74 1.77
C GLY A 88 0.43 -4.11 2.41
N GLY A 89 -0.85 -4.53 2.44
CA GLY A 89 -1.29 -5.79 3.02
C GLY A 89 -2.29 -6.50 2.13
N LYS A 90 -1.86 -7.52 1.37
CA LYS A 90 -2.74 -8.28 0.50
C LYS A 90 -3.63 -9.26 1.28
N PRO A 91 -4.87 -9.52 0.83
CA PRO A 91 -5.73 -10.54 1.42
C PRO A 91 -5.21 -11.96 1.19
N ALA A 92 -5.55 -12.89 2.10
CA ALA A 92 -5.09 -14.27 2.06
C ALA A 92 -5.53 -15.01 0.79
N TRP A 93 -6.76 -14.79 0.31
CA TRP A 93 -7.27 -15.40 -0.92
C TRP A 93 -6.38 -15.13 -2.13
N MET A 94 -5.69 -13.99 -2.15
CA MET A 94 -4.82 -13.62 -3.26
C MET A 94 -3.56 -14.50 -3.30
N THR A 95 -2.98 -14.84 -2.16
CA THR A 95 -1.84 -15.78 -2.09
C THR A 95 -2.25 -17.20 -2.41
N GLU A 96 -3.43 -17.61 -1.93
CA GLU A 96 -3.98 -18.94 -2.20
C GLU A 96 -4.24 -19.14 -3.71
N ARG A 97 -4.86 -18.17 -4.35
CA ARG A 97 -5.27 -18.24 -5.76
C ARG A 97 -4.13 -17.97 -6.74
N TYR A 98 -3.18 -17.13 -6.36
CA TYR A 98 -2.07 -16.65 -7.18
C TYR A 98 -0.75 -16.73 -6.42
N PRO A 99 -0.25 -17.96 -6.10
CA PRO A 99 0.94 -18.12 -5.28
C PRO A 99 2.20 -17.46 -5.87
N GLU A 100 2.24 -17.27 -7.19
CA GLU A 100 3.32 -16.59 -7.91
C GLU A 100 3.45 -15.09 -7.59
N ILE A 101 2.47 -14.49 -6.93
CA ILE A 101 2.59 -13.11 -6.43
C ILE A 101 3.44 -12.99 -5.19
N ALA A 102 3.74 -14.09 -4.51
CA ALA A 102 4.59 -14.06 -3.34
C ALA A 102 6.00 -13.57 -3.69
N ARG A 103 6.57 -12.77 -2.82
CA ARG A 103 7.97 -12.35 -2.95
C ARG A 103 8.89 -13.56 -2.82
N VAL A 104 9.97 -13.58 -3.58
CA VAL A 104 11.01 -14.60 -3.52
C VAL A 104 12.26 -13.97 -2.91
N ASN A 105 12.77 -14.55 -1.83
CA ASN A 105 14.00 -14.08 -1.18
C ASN A 105 15.27 -14.47 -1.96
N ALA A 106 16.44 -14.03 -1.49
CA ALA A 106 17.72 -14.30 -2.14
C ALA A 106 18.08 -15.80 -2.21
N ASN A 107 17.48 -16.63 -1.36
CA ASN A 107 17.67 -18.10 -1.36
C ASN A 107 16.70 -18.84 -2.30
N GLY A 108 15.90 -18.12 -3.07
CA GLY A 108 14.91 -18.68 -4.00
C GLY A 108 13.63 -19.18 -3.32
N GLN A 109 13.39 -18.85 -2.06
CA GLN A 109 12.21 -19.28 -1.32
C GLN A 109 11.09 -18.26 -1.42
N HIS A 110 9.87 -18.72 -1.70
CA HIS A 110 8.67 -17.88 -1.65
C HIS A 110 8.34 -17.50 -0.22
N GLU A 111 7.99 -16.25 0.00
CA GLU A 111 7.52 -15.78 1.29
C GLU A 111 6.11 -16.29 1.57
N LEU A 112 5.90 -16.71 2.81
CA LEU A 112 4.59 -17.18 3.27
C LEU A 112 3.63 -16.02 3.50
N GLN A 113 2.32 -16.30 3.41
CA GLN A 113 1.28 -15.38 3.85
C GLN A 113 1.44 -15.08 5.35
N GLY A 114 1.15 -13.85 5.78
CA GLY A 114 1.07 -13.50 7.20
C GLY A 114 1.80 -12.21 7.60
N ARG A 115 2.65 -11.66 6.76
CA ARG A 115 3.28 -10.35 6.96
C ARG A 115 2.73 -9.34 5.95
N ARG A 116 2.96 -8.05 6.20
CA ARG A 116 2.77 -7.01 5.20
C ARG A 116 3.90 -7.05 4.16
N GLN A 117 3.63 -6.58 2.96
CA GLN A 117 4.62 -6.40 1.87
C GLN A 117 5.37 -7.69 1.48
N ASN A 118 4.73 -8.83 1.60
CA ASN A 118 5.27 -10.14 1.21
C ASN A 118 4.90 -10.53 -0.23
N HIS A 119 4.68 -9.55 -1.10
CA HIS A 119 4.29 -9.72 -2.50
C HIS A 119 5.32 -9.09 -3.43
N CYS A 120 5.36 -9.58 -4.66
CA CYS A 120 6.18 -9.03 -5.73
C CYS A 120 5.51 -7.80 -6.35
N MET A 121 6.14 -6.63 -6.21
CA MET A 121 5.67 -5.37 -6.81
C MET A 121 5.70 -5.37 -8.35
N THR A 122 6.44 -6.29 -8.95
CA THR A 122 6.57 -6.44 -10.41
C THR A 122 5.56 -7.43 -10.99
N SER A 123 4.88 -8.24 -10.15
CA SER A 123 3.88 -9.20 -10.59
C SER A 123 2.75 -8.51 -11.35
N PRO A 124 2.46 -8.91 -12.61
CA PRO A 124 1.35 -8.34 -13.38
C PRO A 124 0.00 -8.56 -12.71
N ILE A 125 -0.22 -9.73 -12.11
CA ILE A 125 -1.46 -10.07 -11.40
C ILE A 125 -1.64 -9.16 -10.19
N TYR A 126 -0.62 -9.02 -9.34
CA TYR A 126 -0.69 -8.14 -8.18
C TYR A 126 -1.00 -6.69 -8.60
N ARG A 127 -0.30 -6.17 -9.59
CA ARG A 127 -0.51 -4.81 -10.11
C ARG A 127 -1.92 -4.59 -10.64
N GLU A 128 -2.48 -5.58 -11.34
CA GLU A 128 -3.86 -5.51 -11.81
C GLU A 128 -4.87 -5.50 -10.66
N LYS A 129 -4.67 -6.32 -9.61
CA LYS A 129 -5.53 -6.31 -8.42
C LYS A 129 -5.44 -4.99 -7.65
N VAL A 130 -4.24 -4.43 -7.50
CA VAL A 130 -4.04 -3.09 -6.94
C VAL A 130 -4.79 -2.03 -7.74
N ARG A 131 -4.71 -2.09 -9.08
CA ARG A 131 -5.45 -1.17 -9.94
C ARG A 131 -6.96 -1.27 -9.72
N GLN A 132 -7.50 -2.49 -9.62
CA GLN A 132 -8.93 -2.73 -9.42
C GLN A 132 -9.43 -2.17 -8.09
N ILE A 133 -8.80 -2.50 -6.98
CA ILE A 133 -9.22 -1.99 -5.66
C ILE A 133 -9.08 -0.47 -5.59
N ASN A 134 -7.99 0.10 -6.09
CA ASN A 134 -7.77 1.54 -6.10
C ASN A 134 -8.83 2.28 -6.94
N GLN A 135 -9.25 1.73 -8.08
CA GLN A 135 -10.34 2.29 -8.87
C GLN A 135 -11.68 2.28 -8.11
N LYS A 136 -11.97 1.21 -7.35
CA LYS A 136 -13.18 1.14 -6.51
C LYS A 136 -13.16 2.20 -5.42
N LEU A 137 -12.05 2.33 -4.71
CA LEU A 137 -11.87 3.35 -3.68
C LEU A 137 -11.97 4.77 -4.27
N ALA A 138 -11.25 5.05 -5.37
CA ALA A 138 -11.30 6.34 -6.02
C ALA A 138 -12.73 6.69 -6.49
N LYS A 139 -13.43 5.75 -7.13
CA LYS A 139 -14.81 5.96 -7.58
C LYS A 139 -15.76 6.28 -6.41
N ARG A 140 -15.57 5.63 -5.26
CA ARG A 140 -16.45 5.81 -4.09
C ARG A 140 -16.14 7.08 -3.31
N PHE A 141 -14.85 7.43 -3.14
CA PHE A 141 -14.40 8.38 -2.12
C PHE A 141 -13.72 9.65 -2.65
N ALA A 142 -13.37 9.77 -3.94
CA ALA A 142 -12.61 10.93 -4.46
C ALA A 142 -13.30 12.28 -4.19
N ASN A 143 -14.62 12.30 -4.18
CA ASN A 143 -15.42 13.50 -3.94
C ASN A 143 -15.98 13.61 -2.51
N HIS A 144 -15.60 12.70 -1.62
CA HIS A 144 -16.06 12.73 -0.24
C HIS A 144 -15.48 13.95 0.50
N PRO A 145 -16.31 14.78 1.16
CA PRO A 145 -15.82 16.02 1.78
C PRO A 145 -14.84 15.78 2.92
N GLY A 146 -14.98 14.66 3.62
CA GLY A 146 -14.07 14.25 4.70
C GLY A 146 -12.73 13.70 4.21
N VAL A 147 -12.58 13.33 2.93
CA VAL A 147 -11.33 12.83 2.37
C VAL A 147 -10.52 13.99 1.80
N ILE A 148 -9.38 14.28 2.42
CA ILE A 148 -8.55 15.44 2.08
C ILE A 148 -7.26 15.09 1.34
N MET A 149 -6.79 13.85 1.49
CA MET A 149 -5.56 13.35 0.84
C MET A 149 -5.64 11.84 0.61
N TRP A 150 -4.70 11.33 -0.19
CA TRP A 150 -4.50 9.89 -0.39
C TRP A 150 -3.14 9.47 0.18
N HIS A 151 -3.14 8.38 0.94
CA HIS A 151 -1.95 7.67 1.39
C HIS A 151 -1.67 6.52 0.41
N ILE A 152 -0.64 6.66 -0.41
CA ILE A 152 -0.36 5.69 -1.47
C ILE A 152 0.45 4.51 -0.92
N SER A 153 -0.21 3.36 -0.77
CA SER A 153 0.38 2.14 -0.20
C SER A 153 0.93 2.37 1.21
N ASN A 154 2.05 1.75 1.57
CA ASN A 154 2.73 1.98 2.85
C ASN A 154 4.20 1.56 2.76
N GLU A 155 5.10 2.39 3.25
CA GLU A 155 6.51 2.08 3.53
C GLU A 155 7.21 1.24 2.45
N PHE A 156 7.23 1.71 1.21
CA PHE A 156 7.97 1.05 0.13
C PHE A 156 9.44 0.85 0.53
N GLY A 157 9.95 -0.38 0.35
CA GLY A 157 11.32 -0.71 0.71
C GLY A 157 11.51 -1.12 2.18
N ASN A 158 10.44 -1.28 2.95
CA ASN A 158 10.52 -1.79 4.31
C ASN A 158 10.82 -3.30 4.31
N ASN A 159 11.68 -3.76 5.24
CA ASN A 159 12.15 -5.15 5.39
C ASN A 159 12.64 -5.72 4.06
N ASP A 160 13.77 -6.30 3.97
CA ASP A 160 14.32 -7.08 2.84
C ASP A 160 13.46 -7.01 1.56
N SER A 161 13.28 -5.81 1.02
CA SER A 161 12.29 -5.51 -0.03
C SER A 161 12.66 -6.09 -1.39
N ASP A 162 13.82 -6.70 -1.51
CA ASP A 162 14.30 -7.32 -2.73
C ASP A 162 13.47 -8.55 -3.08
N CYS A 163 13.13 -8.67 -4.35
CA CYS A 163 12.41 -9.83 -4.86
C CYS A 163 13.22 -10.46 -6.00
N HIS A 164 13.55 -11.71 -5.82
CA HIS A 164 14.36 -12.50 -6.75
C HIS A 164 13.54 -13.39 -7.69
N CYS A 165 12.22 -13.17 -7.80
CA CYS A 165 11.36 -13.92 -8.71
C CYS A 165 11.68 -13.62 -10.18
N GLU A 166 11.19 -14.47 -11.07
CA GLU A 166 11.42 -14.35 -12.52
C GLU A 166 10.97 -13.01 -13.09
N HIS A 167 9.82 -12.47 -12.64
CA HIS A 167 9.33 -11.16 -13.06
C HIS A 167 10.30 -10.03 -12.71
N CYS A 168 10.83 -10.04 -11.48
CA CYS A 168 11.79 -9.03 -11.03
C CYS A 168 13.12 -9.16 -11.77
N GLN A 169 13.61 -10.39 -11.98
CA GLN A 169 14.83 -10.63 -12.73
C GLN A 169 14.71 -10.19 -14.18
N ALA A 170 13.60 -10.49 -14.85
CA ALA A 170 13.36 -10.07 -16.21
C ALA A 170 13.28 -8.53 -16.31
N ALA A 171 12.51 -7.90 -15.44
CA ALA A 171 12.38 -6.44 -15.41
C ALA A 171 13.73 -5.75 -15.13
N PHE A 172 14.54 -6.32 -14.23
CA PHE A 172 15.87 -5.78 -13.92
C PHE A 172 16.83 -5.89 -15.11
N ARG A 173 16.81 -7.02 -15.84
CA ARG A 173 17.62 -7.17 -17.06
C ARG A 173 17.22 -6.16 -18.14
N GLU A 174 15.94 -5.93 -18.34
CA GLU A 174 15.47 -4.92 -19.30
C GLU A 174 15.86 -3.49 -18.86
N TRP A 175 15.79 -3.20 -17.57
CA TRP A 175 16.28 -1.93 -17.03
C TRP A 175 17.78 -1.75 -17.26
N LEU A 176 18.60 -2.81 -17.05
CA LEU A 176 20.04 -2.78 -17.32
C LEU A 176 20.33 -2.51 -18.81
N LYS A 177 19.66 -3.21 -19.72
CA LYS A 177 19.78 -2.99 -21.17
C LYS A 177 19.43 -1.54 -21.54
N ASN A 178 18.35 -1.01 -21.00
CA ASN A 178 17.93 0.35 -21.25
C ASN A 178 18.92 1.39 -20.71
N LYS A 179 19.53 1.12 -19.55
CA LYS A 179 20.48 2.03 -18.90
C LYS A 179 21.85 1.99 -19.54
N TYR A 180 22.40 0.82 -19.71
CA TYR A 180 23.80 0.64 -20.12
C TYR A 180 23.98 0.38 -21.62
N LYS A 181 22.94 0.04 -22.36
CA LYS A 181 22.88 -0.22 -23.81
C LYS A 181 23.62 -1.47 -24.24
N THR A 182 24.85 -1.66 -23.85
CA THR A 182 25.69 -2.83 -24.18
C THR A 182 26.21 -3.50 -22.92
N LEU A 183 26.52 -4.78 -23.03
CA LEU A 183 27.09 -5.56 -21.94
C LEU A 183 28.51 -5.06 -21.58
N ASP A 184 29.29 -4.68 -22.59
CA ASP A 184 30.65 -4.12 -22.39
C ASP A 184 30.60 -2.82 -21.58
N ASN A 185 29.62 -1.95 -21.89
CA ASN A 185 29.43 -0.72 -21.11
C ASN A 185 28.99 -1.00 -19.67
N LEU A 186 28.12 -2.00 -19.46
CA LEU A 186 27.73 -2.45 -18.12
C LEU A 186 28.97 -2.90 -17.32
N ASN A 187 29.76 -3.81 -17.91
CA ASN A 187 30.99 -4.31 -17.30
C ASN A 187 31.99 -3.18 -16.97
N TYR A 188 32.11 -2.22 -17.88
CA TYR A 188 32.98 -1.04 -17.67
C TYR A 188 32.48 -0.16 -16.53
N GLN A 189 31.19 0.18 -16.50
CA GLN A 189 30.60 1.05 -15.48
C GLN A 189 30.59 0.42 -14.09
N TRP A 190 30.39 -0.90 -14.00
CA TRP A 190 30.37 -1.63 -12.75
C TRP A 190 31.78 -2.07 -12.30
N TRP A 191 32.78 -1.98 -13.16
CA TRP A 191 34.16 -2.36 -12.90
C TRP A 191 34.28 -3.80 -12.38
N ASN A 192 33.52 -4.73 -12.93
CA ASN A 192 33.36 -6.09 -12.44
C ASN A 192 34.32 -7.10 -13.11
N HIS A 193 35.58 -6.77 -13.24
CA HIS A 193 36.59 -7.63 -13.88
C HIS A 193 37.28 -8.60 -12.92
N PHE A 194 37.21 -8.31 -11.62
CA PHE A 194 37.89 -9.12 -10.62
C PHE A 194 37.10 -10.44 -10.34
N TRP A 195 37.81 -11.53 -10.03
CA TRP A 195 37.26 -12.85 -9.82
C TRP A 195 36.36 -13.40 -10.94
N SER A 196 36.65 -13.04 -12.18
CA SER A 196 35.87 -13.46 -13.34
C SER A 196 34.38 -13.03 -13.26
N HIS A 197 34.09 -11.90 -12.64
CA HIS A 197 32.72 -11.35 -12.54
C HIS A 197 32.27 -10.59 -13.80
N THR A 198 33.09 -10.55 -14.85
CA THR A 198 32.68 -9.96 -16.13
C THR A 198 31.48 -10.73 -16.70
N TYR A 199 30.42 -10.02 -16.96
CA TYR A 199 29.24 -10.60 -17.62
C TYR A 199 29.50 -10.84 -19.09
N THR A 200 29.00 -11.99 -19.61
CA THR A 200 29.12 -12.41 -21.01
C THR A 200 27.74 -12.71 -21.62
#